data_266e49d3ae000ab1e24897746056faf2
#
_entry.id   266e49d3ae000ab1e24897746056faf2
#
_cell.length_a   1.000
_cell.length_b   1.000
_cell.length_c   1.000
_cell.angle_alpha   90.00
_cell.angle_beta   90.00
_cell.angle_gamma   90.00
#
_symmetry.space_group_name_H-M   'P 1'
#
loop_
_entity.id
_entity.type
_entity.pdbx_description
1 polymer ?
#
loop_
_entity_poly.entity_id
_entity_poly.type
_entity_poly.pdbx_seq_one_letter_code
_entity_poly.pdbx_strand_id
1 'polypeptide(L)'
;MSNHPMSNQPLPDQARSNQARSNAPGSPPQPLPSPSAPITEFHIGEEFGTAKRNLPPAGIVLICIAVIAVIVGIFAFKGRPKPQGAGSIDFVVATDVPGQNMILAAITFTLRNTAGKALWIHTLKAQLTTADDKTFDDEAASAVDLDRYYQAFPALKESSEPPLSPEAKLLAGTKQRATIIVSFKVTKQAFDQRKSLTVAIQPYDQILPIVLK
;
A
#
# COMPACT_ATOMS: atom_id res chain seq x y z
N MET A 1 -0.76 -41.28 -20.50
CA MET A 1 -0.47 -42.37 -19.57
C MET A 1 0.82 -42.02 -18.87
N SER A 2 0.74 -41.58 -17.61
CA SER A 2 1.77 -41.72 -16.58
C SER A 2 1.23 -41.08 -15.32
N ASN A 3 0.76 -41.95 -14.43
CA ASN A 3 0.32 -41.63 -13.08
C ASN A 3 1.56 -41.39 -12.19
N HIS A 4 1.53 -40.31 -11.39
CA HIS A 4 2.41 -40.20 -10.23
C HIS A 4 1.58 -40.25 -8.96
N PRO A 5 1.87 -41.14 -8.01
CA PRO A 5 1.11 -41.26 -6.76
C PRO A 5 1.57 -40.22 -5.71
N MET A 6 0.58 -39.74 -4.97
CA MET A 6 0.74 -38.96 -3.75
C MET A 6 1.45 -39.75 -2.66
N SER A 7 2.49 -39.18 -2.08
CA SER A 7 3.16 -39.67 -0.89
C SER A 7 2.54 -39.04 0.36
N ASN A 8 1.78 -39.86 1.11
CA ASN A 8 1.35 -39.60 2.48
C ASN A 8 2.52 -39.80 3.43
N GLN A 9 2.92 -38.81 4.18
CA GLN A 9 3.75 -38.97 5.37
C GLN A 9 2.91 -38.81 6.64
N PRO A 10 2.96 -39.75 7.59
CA PRO A 10 2.29 -39.62 8.87
C PRO A 10 3.14 -38.84 9.90
N LEU A 11 2.46 -38.09 10.73
CA LEU A 11 2.97 -37.37 11.91
C LEU A 11 3.40 -38.37 13.02
N PRO A 12 4.45 -38.05 13.80
CA PRO A 12 4.84 -38.87 14.93
C PRO A 12 3.98 -38.62 16.16
N ASP A 13 3.45 -39.70 16.70
CA ASP A 13 2.79 -39.83 18.01
C ASP A 13 3.73 -39.41 19.15
N GLN A 14 3.26 -38.51 20.01
CA GLN A 14 3.88 -38.27 21.30
C GLN A 14 3.29 -39.22 22.36
N ALA A 15 4.10 -40.14 22.76
CA ALA A 15 3.80 -41.10 23.82
C ALA A 15 3.60 -40.40 25.18
N ARG A 16 2.42 -40.61 25.76
CA ARG A 16 2.13 -40.39 27.17
C ARG A 16 2.75 -41.50 28.02
N SER A 17 3.71 -41.17 28.86
CA SER A 17 4.17 -42.04 29.94
C SER A 17 3.32 -41.82 31.20
N ASN A 18 2.41 -42.77 31.46
CA ASN A 18 1.80 -42.97 32.76
C ASN A 18 2.79 -43.67 33.68
N GLN A 19 3.19 -43.04 34.76
CA GLN A 19 3.87 -43.72 35.85
C GLN A 19 2.86 -44.09 36.97
N ALA A 20 2.82 -45.33 37.19
CA ALA A 20 1.98 -46.01 38.18
C ALA A 20 2.38 -45.67 39.62
N ARG A 21 1.35 -45.52 40.45
CA ARG A 21 1.43 -45.46 41.89
C ARG A 21 1.86 -46.80 42.43
N SER A 22 2.90 -46.81 43.27
CA SER A 22 3.23 -47.94 44.16
C SER A 22 2.75 -47.59 45.57
N ASN A 23 1.80 -48.36 46.09
CA ASN A 23 1.40 -48.39 47.47
C ASN A 23 2.33 -49.29 48.27
N ALA A 24 2.85 -48.79 49.36
CA ALA A 24 3.42 -49.62 50.43
C ALA A 24 2.92 -49.16 51.81
N PRO A 25 2.57 -50.07 52.70
CA PRO A 25 1.86 -49.78 53.94
C PRO A 25 2.81 -49.63 55.14
N GLY A 26 2.36 -48.79 56.07
CA GLY A 26 2.57 -48.99 57.50
C GLY A 26 3.87 -48.50 58.13
N SER A 27 3.81 -47.37 58.84
CA SER A 27 4.64 -47.07 60.00
C SER A 27 3.87 -46.25 61.04
N PRO A 28 4.13 -46.46 62.32
CA PRO A 28 3.26 -45.96 63.43
C PRO A 28 3.41 -44.45 63.67
N PRO A 29 2.48 -43.82 64.41
CA PRO A 29 2.43 -42.38 64.57
C PRO A 29 3.53 -41.90 65.54
N GLN A 30 4.31 -40.92 65.11
CA GLN A 30 5.19 -40.15 65.97
C GLN A 30 4.44 -38.97 66.61
N PRO A 31 4.79 -38.61 67.85
CA PRO A 31 4.12 -37.50 68.58
C PRO A 31 4.51 -36.13 67.97
N LEU A 32 3.51 -35.29 67.95
CA LEU A 32 3.59 -33.87 67.49
C LEU A 32 4.61 -33.08 68.33
N PRO A 33 5.53 -32.35 67.71
CA PRO A 33 6.28 -31.31 68.37
C PRO A 33 5.41 -30.04 68.53
N SER A 34 5.49 -29.43 69.70
CA SER A 34 4.81 -28.20 70.06
C SER A 34 5.11 -27.03 69.15
N PRO A 35 4.14 -26.15 68.86
CA PRO A 35 4.35 -24.96 68.09
C PRO A 35 4.94 -23.85 68.93
N SER A 36 6.19 -23.53 68.72
CA SER A 36 6.84 -22.32 69.19
C SER A 36 7.89 -21.87 68.19
N ALA A 37 7.41 -21.37 67.07
CA ALA A 37 8.21 -20.53 66.19
C ALA A 37 7.62 -19.12 66.24
N PRO A 38 8.44 -18.06 66.48
CA PRO A 38 7.92 -16.69 66.41
C PRO A 38 7.44 -16.40 65.01
N ILE A 39 6.22 -15.91 64.93
CA ILE A 39 5.63 -15.35 63.71
C ILE A 39 6.48 -14.13 63.38
N THR A 40 7.41 -14.28 62.45
CA THR A 40 8.03 -13.14 61.78
C THR A 40 6.94 -12.48 60.97
N GLU A 41 6.36 -11.40 61.52
CA GLU A 41 5.52 -10.51 60.70
C GLU A 41 6.34 -10.04 59.49
N PHE A 42 5.99 -10.59 58.33
CA PHE A 42 6.49 -10.08 57.06
C PHE A 42 5.89 -8.70 56.85
N HIS A 43 6.61 -7.66 57.24
CA HIS A 43 6.30 -6.28 56.89
C HIS A 43 6.60 -6.00 55.41
N ILE A 44 5.71 -6.46 54.55
CA ILE A 44 5.77 -6.18 53.09
C ILE A 44 5.59 -4.67 52.82
N GLY A 45 5.15 -3.89 53.82
CA GLY A 45 4.88 -2.45 53.64
C GLY A 45 6.08 -1.53 53.71
N GLU A 46 7.22 -1.97 54.25
CA GLU A 46 8.37 -1.06 54.49
C GLU A 46 9.40 -1.04 53.33
N GLU A 47 9.42 -2.09 52.51
CA GLU A 47 10.37 -2.11 51.36
C GLU A 47 9.95 -1.23 50.16
N PHE A 48 8.68 -0.84 50.08
CA PHE A 48 8.19 0.03 49.02
C PHE A 48 8.07 1.51 49.39
N GLY A 49 8.34 1.84 50.70
CA GLY A 49 8.11 3.18 51.24
C GLY A 49 9.18 4.22 50.93
N THR A 50 10.37 3.85 50.47
CA THR A 50 11.52 4.76 50.32
C THR A 50 12.23 4.71 48.98
N ALA A 51 11.57 4.18 47.91
CA ALA A 51 12.05 4.45 46.56
C ALA A 51 11.89 5.95 46.31
N LYS A 52 12.88 6.77 46.67
CA LYS A 52 13.01 8.12 46.12
C LYS A 52 12.93 7.98 44.63
N ARG A 53 11.79 8.35 44.04
CA ARG A 53 11.62 8.48 42.58
C ARG A 53 12.64 9.55 42.16
N ASN A 54 13.83 9.15 41.80
CA ASN A 54 14.78 9.99 41.09
C ASN A 54 14.26 10.19 39.67
N LEU A 55 13.10 10.85 39.54
CA LEU A 55 12.65 11.33 38.27
C LEU A 55 13.65 12.39 37.80
N PRO A 56 14.19 12.26 36.58
CA PRO A 56 15.07 13.28 36.06
C PRO A 56 14.33 14.63 36.08
N PRO A 57 15.05 15.76 36.34
CA PRO A 57 14.43 17.08 36.35
C PRO A 57 13.53 17.27 35.13
N ALA A 58 12.31 17.75 35.32
CA ALA A 58 11.33 17.91 34.25
C ALA A 58 11.90 18.63 33.01
N GLY A 59 12.86 19.56 33.21
CA GLY A 59 13.57 20.23 32.13
C GLY A 59 14.38 19.29 31.22
N ILE A 60 15.04 18.27 31.78
CA ILE A 60 15.83 17.31 31.00
C ILE A 60 14.86 16.45 30.17
N VAL A 61 13.74 16.01 30.74
CA VAL A 61 12.71 15.24 30.01
C VAL A 61 12.15 16.04 28.84
N LEU A 62 11.83 17.31 29.06
CA LEU A 62 11.34 18.20 27.98
C LEU A 62 12.37 18.40 26.87
N ILE A 63 13.64 18.57 27.23
CA ILE A 63 14.73 18.70 26.21
C ILE A 63 14.83 17.41 25.40
N CYS A 64 14.81 16.24 26.04
CA CYS A 64 14.85 14.95 25.33
C CYS A 64 13.66 14.78 24.39
N ILE A 65 12.45 15.13 24.82
CA ILE A 65 11.26 15.08 23.98
C ILE A 65 11.41 16.05 22.78
N ALA A 66 11.89 17.27 23.02
CA ALA A 66 12.10 18.24 21.95
C ALA A 66 13.14 17.75 20.92
N VAL A 67 14.24 17.15 21.36
CA VAL A 67 15.26 16.57 20.46
C VAL A 67 14.68 15.42 19.65
N ILE A 68 13.92 14.51 20.29
CA ILE A 68 13.26 13.41 19.58
C ILE A 68 12.25 13.96 18.54
N ALA A 69 11.44 14.95 18.91
CA ALA A 69 10.47 15.56 18.01
C ALA A 69 11.16 16.21 16.79
N VAL A 70 12.32 16.88 16.98
CA VAL A 70 13.10 17.46 15.89
C VAL A 70 13.67 16.36 14.99
N ILE A 71 14.23 15.29 15.56
CA ILE A 71 14.76 14.15 14.79
C ILE A 71 13.65 13.50 13.97
N VAL A 72 12.50 13.17 14.60
CA VAL A 72 11.33 12.60 13.92
C VAL A 72 10.82 13.55 12.83
N GLY A 73 10.75 14.84 13.11
CA GLY A 73 10.37 15.87 12.13
C GLY A 73 11.29 15.87 10.90
N ILE A 74 12.62 15.83 11.11
CA ILE A 74 13.59 15.78 10.01
C ILE A 74 13.42 14.51 9.18
N PHE A 75 13.27 13.33 9.82
CA PHE A 75 13.06 12.06 9.11
C PHE A 75 11.71 12.03 8.38
N ALA A 76 10.65 12.54 8.99
CA ALA A 76 9.32 12.63 8.35
C ALA A 76 9.33 13.55 7.11
N PHE A 77 10.11 14.65 7.16
CA PHE A 77 10.22 15.57 6.03
C PHE A 77 11.13 15.03 4.92
N LYS A 78 12.27 14.45 5.27
CA LYS A 78 13.22 13.90 4.29
C LYS A 78 12.79 12.55 3.71
N GLY A 79 12.01 11.77 4.47
CA GLY A 79 11.56 10.44 4.08
C GLY A 79 10.31 10.40 3.22
N ARG A 80 9.73 11.56 2.83
CA ARG A 80 8.53 11.55 1.97
C ARG A 80 8.89 10.97 0.59
N PRO A 81 8.26 9.86 0.20
CA PRO A 81 8.47 9.32 -1.13
C PRO A 81 8.08 10.36 -2.17
N LYS A 82 8.93 10.59 -3.15
CA LYS A 82 8.65 11.50 -4.28
C LYS A 82 8.28 10.65 -5.49
N PRO A 83 7.27 11.06 -6.28
CA PRO A 83 7.02 10.42 -7.57
C PRO A 83 8.30 10.40 -8.39
N GLN A 84 8.64 9.24 -8.94
CA GLN A 84 9.88 9.07 -9.73
C GLN A 84 9.65 9.32 -11.22
N GLY A 85 8.58 9.98 -11.58
CA GLY A 85 8.26 10.41 -12.92
C GLY A 85 7.56 11.76 -12.89
N ALA A 86 7.65 12.47 -13.99
CA ALA A 86 6.99 13.75 -14.22
C ALA A 86 6.49 13.81 -15.68
N GLY A 87 5.48 14.63 -15.93
CA GLY A 87 4.95 14.82 -17.27
C GLY A 87 3.72 15.69 -17.28
N SER A 88 3.09 15.80 -18.43
CA SER A 88 1.90 16.60 -18.69
C SER A 88 0.97 15.91 -19.67
N ILE A 89 -0.30 16.23 -19.60
CA ILE A 89 -1.26 15.94 -20.67
C ILE A 89 -1.01 16.97 -21.78
N ASP A 90 -0.76 16.49 -22.98
CA ASP A 90 -0.42 17.34 -24.13
C ASP A 90 -1.67 17.62 -24.98
N PHE A 91 -2.53 16.61 -25.18
CA PHE A 91 -3.69 16.70 -26.04
C PHE A 91 -4.80 15.76 -25.59
N VAL A 92 -6.06 16.17 -25.79
CA VAL A 92 -7.23 15.36 -25.42
C VAL A 92 -8.29 15.49 -26.50
N VAL A 93 -8.69 14.37 -27.07
CA VAL A 93 -9.81 14.27 -28.01
C VAL A 93 -10.89 13.42 -27.35
N ALA A 94 -12.13 13.89 -27.37
CA ALA A 94 -13.26 13.12 -26.84
C ALA A 94 -14.40 13.05 -27.84
N THR A 95 -15.02 11.89 -27.94
CA THR A 95 -16.15 11.64 -28.82
C THR A 95 -17.29 10.94 -28.07
N ASP A 96 -18.55 11.23 -28.44
CA ASP A 96 -19.71 10.55 -27.88
C ASP A 96 -19.79 9.12 -28.41
N VAL A 97 -20.25 8.20 -27.57
CA VAL A 97 -20.62 6.86 -27.99
C VAL A 97 -22.10 6.85 -28.35
N PRO A 98 -22.47 6.60 -29.63
CA PRO A 98 -23.86 6.64 -30.07
C PRO A 98 -24.78 5.74 -29.24
N GLY A 99 -25.90 6.27 -28.79
CA GLY A 99 -26.89 5.52 -28.02
C GLY A 99 -26.52 5.27 -26.56
N GLN A 100 -25.42 5.82 -26.09
CA GLN A 100 -24.97 5.69 -24.70
C GLN A 100 -24.66 7.08 -24.12
N ASN A 101 -24.97 7.27 -22.81
CA ASN A 101 -24.56 8.48 -22.10
C ASN A 101 -23.12 8.32 -21.62
N MET A 102 -22.19 8.20 -22.57
CA MET A 102 -20.79 7.90 -22.35
C MET A 102 -19.95 8.54 -23.44
N ILE A 103 -18.77 8.98 -23.08
CA ILE A 103 -17.74 9.45 -24.01
C ILE A 103 -16.54 8.51 -24.01
N LEU A 104 -15.85 8.45 -25.14
CA LEU A 104 -14.48 7.95 -25.23
C LEU A 104 -13.52 9.12 -25.36
N ALA A 105 -12.45 9.10 -24.60
CA ALA A 105 -11.42 10.12 -24.63
C ALA A 105 -10.04 9.49 -24.96
N ALA A 106 -9.42 9.99 -26.03
CA ALA A 106 -8.01 9.73 -26.32
C ALA A 106 -7.17 10.82 -25.64
N ILE A 107 -6.31 10.42 -24.72
CA ILE A 107 -5.47 11.32 -23.95
C ILE A 107 -4.02 11.07 -24.33
N THR A 108 -3.42 12.05 -25.01
CA THR A 108 -2.00 12.04 -25.36
C THR A 108 -1.23 12.82 -24.32
N PHE A 109 -0.19 12.23 -23.80
CA PHE A 109 0.62 12.80 -22.74
C PHE A 109 2.10 12.53 -22.94
N THR A 110 2.91 13.32 -22.27
CA THR A 110 4.34 13.13 -22.14
C THR A 110 4.65 12.63 -20.74
N LEU A 111 5.39 11.52 -20.65
CA LEU A 111 5.93 10.95 -19.42
C LEU A 111 7.45 10.95 -19.45
N ARG A 112 8.08 11.45 -18.40
CA ARG A 112 9.52 11.40 -18.19
C ARG A 112 9.84 10.60 -16.93
N ASN A 113 10.72 9.63 -17.05
CA ASN A 113 11.29 8.96 -15.90
C ASN A 113 12.36 9.85 -15.25
N THR A 114 12.12 10.32 -14.04
CA THR A 114 13.07 11.15 -13.27
C THR A 114 13.88 10.33 -12.27
N ALA A 115 13.63 9.01 -12.20
CA ALA A 115 14.39 8.09 -11.35
C ALA A 115 15.73 7.72 -11.97
N GLY A 116 16.67 7.30 -11.13
CA GLY A 116 17.96 6.73 -11.57
C GLY A 116 17.86 5.29 -12.08
N LYS A 117 16.67 4.68 -12.08
CA LYS A 117 16.41 3.30 -12.55
C LYS A 117 15.24 3.27 -13.53
N ALA A 118 15.12 2.16 -14.27
CA ALA A 118 13.98 1.97 -15.16
C ALA A 118 12.68 1.89 -14.34
N LEU A 119 11.60 2.47 -14.90
CA LEU A 119 10.24 2.32 -14.42
C LEU A 119 9.51 1.26 -15.23
N TRP A 120 8.80 0.38 -14.54
CA TRP A 120 7.89 -0.59 -15.15
C TRP A 120 6.46 -0.14 -14.85
N ILE A 121 5.68 0.08 -15.88
CA ILE A 121 4.31 0.57 -15.76
C ILE A 121 3.41 -0.60 -15.35
N HIS A 122 2.63 -0.44 -14.28
CA HIS A 122 1.68 -1.44 -13.83
C HIS A 122 0.26 -1.11 -14.28
N THR A 123 -0.26 0.06 -13.88
CA THR A 123 -1.61 0.48 -14.27
C THR A 123 -1.62 1.92 -14.77
N LEU A 124 -2.58 2.18 -15.66
CA LEU A 124 -2.86 3.49 -16.26
C LEU A 124 -4.34 3.80 -16.03
N LYS A 125 -4.64 4.85 -15.29
CA LYS A 125 -6.00 5.30 -15.00
C LYS A 125 -6.14 6.77 -15.33
N ALA A 126 -7.30 7.15 -15.84
CA ALA A 126 -7.64 8.55 -15.96
C ALA A 126 -8.77 8.91 -15.00
N GLN A 127 -8.71 10.10 -14.44
CA GLN A 127 -9.71 10.64 -13.54
C GLN A 127 -10.20 11.98 -14.07
N LEU A 128 -11.52 12.08 -14.21
CA LEU A 128 -12.24 13.27 -14.64
C LEU A 128 -12.99 13.87 -13.46
N THR A 129 -12.86 15.16 -13.24
CA THR A 129 -13.72 15.91 -12.31
C THR A 129 -14.57 16.89 -13.11
N THR A 130 -15.87 16.74 -13.06
CA THR A 130 -16.86 17.57 -13.76
C THR A 130 -17.08 18.91 -13.03
N ALA A 131 -17.79 19.84 -13.66
CA ALA A 131 -18.08 21.16 -13.11
C ALA A 131 -18.87 21.12 -11.80
N ASP A 132 -19.67 20.07 -11.59
CA ASP A 132 -20.47 19.82 -10.38
C ASP A 132 -19.73 18.98 -9.31
N ASP A 133 -18.38 18.93 -9.38
CA ASP A 133 -17.48 18.22 -8.46
C ASP A 133 -17.66 16.70 -8.41
N LYS A 134 -18.35 16.10 -9.36
CA LYS A 134 -18.41 14.64 -9.48
C LYS A 134 -17.13 14.13 -10.11
N THR A 135 -16.63 13.04 -9.56
CA THR A 135 -15.40 12.39 -10.05
C THR A 135 -15.73 11.07 -10.70
N PHE A 136 -15.16 10.84 -11.87
CA PHE A 136 -15.24 9.60 -12.65
C PHE A 136 -13.82 9.12 -12.91
N ASP A 137 -13.58 7.83 -12.78
CA ASP A 137 -12.31 7.19 -13.09
C ASP A 137 -12.53 5.98 -13.98
N ASP A 138 -11.58 5.74 -14.86
CA ASP A 138 -11.55 4.56 -15.70
C ASP A 138 -10.11 4.14 -15.99
N GLU A 139 -9.91 2.85 -16.26
CA GLU A 139 -8.62 2.32 -16.66
C GLU A 139 -8.43 2.51 -18.17
N ALA A 140 -7.17 2.66 -18.57
CA ALA A 140 -6.83 2.74 -19.98
C ALA A 140 -7.23 1.45 -20.72
N ALA A 141 -7.84 1.59 -21.88
CA ALA A 141 -8.11 0.49 -22.76
C ALA A 141 -6.83 -0.25 -23.13
N SER A 142 -6.93 -1.55 -23.38
CA SER A 142 -5.78 -2.35 -23.80
C SER A 142 -5.15 -1.79 -25.08
N ALA A 143 -3.84 -1.71 -25.12
CA ALA A 143 -3.09 -1.20 -26.27
C ALA A 143 -3.42 -1.98 -27.58
N VAL A 144 -3.73 -3.27 -27.47
CA VAL A 144 -4.10 -4.10 -28.63
C VAL A 144 -5.46 -3.77 -29.22
N ASP A 145 -6.32 -3.09 -28.45
CA ASP A 145 -7.66 -2.71 -28.90
C ASP A 145 -7.72 -1.29 -29.48
N LEU A 146 -6.66 -0.50 -29.37
CA LEU A 146 -6.66 0.90 -29.83
C LEU A 146 -7.00 1.03 -31.32
N ASP A 147 -6.50 0.14 -32.15
CA ASP A 147 -6.81 0.16 -33.58
C ASP A 147 -8.31 -0.03 -33.86
N ARG A 148 -9.00 -0.84 -33.08
CA ARG A 148 -10.47 -1.02 -33.16
C ARG A 148 -11.20 0.25 -32.74
N TYR A 149 -10.74 0.92 -31.70
CA TYR A 149 -11.29 2.21 -31.30
C TYR A 149 -11.09 3.27 -32.37
N TYR A 150 -9.92 3.35 -32.99
CA TYR A 150 -9.68 4.28 -34.10
C TYR A 150 -10.49 3.98 -35.36
N GLN A 151 -10.76 2.70 -35.64
CA GLN A 151 -11.65 2.33 -36.74
C GLN A 151 -13.12 2.71 -36.46
N ALA A 152 -13.59 2.49 -35.23
CA ALA A 152 -14.95 2.83 -34.83
C ALA A 152 -15.15 4.35 -34.64
N PHE A 153 -14.13 5.03 -34.17
CA PHE A 153 -14.13 6.46 -33.81
C PHE A 153 -12.90 7.16 -34.39
N PRO A 154 -12.85 7.46 -35.70
CA PRO A 154 -11.66 8.02 -36.36
C PRO A 154 -11.16 9.33 -35.74
N ALA A 155 -12.05 10.14 -35.14
CA ALA A 155 -11.67 11.38 -34.45
C ALA A 155 -10.66 11.14 -33.32
N LEU A 156 -10.70 10.00 -32.64
CA LEU A 156 -9.77 9.68 -31.55
C LEU A 156 -8.31 9.51 -32.03
N LYS A 157 -8.10 9.29 -33.34
CA LYS A 157 -6.78 9.14 -33.92
C LYS A 157 -6.04 10.48 -34.11
N GLU A 158 -6.75 11.59 -34.01
CA GLU A 158 -6.16 12.90 -34.14
C GLU A 158 -5.13 13.14 -33.04
N SER A 159 -3.89 13.48 -33.42
CA SER A 159 -2.77 13.68 -32.51
C SER A 159 -2.43 12.48 -31.59
N SER A 160 -2.82 11.26 -31.98
CA SER A 160 -2.47 10.06 -31.25
C SER A 160 -1.00 9.68 -31.46
N GLU A 161 -0.39 9.21 -30.38
CA GLU A 161 0.96 8.65 -30.32
C GLU A 161 0.88 7.14 -30.05
N PRO A 162 1.97 6.38 -30.17
CA PRO A 162 1.96 4.96 -29.81
C PRO A 162 1.40 4.73 -28.40
N PRO A 163 0.63 3.67 -28.19
CA PRO A 163 0.03 3.41 -26.88
C PRO A 163 1.09 3.13 -25.81
N LEU A 164 0.82 3.60 -24.58
CA LEU A 164 1.53 3.13 -23.39
C LEU A 164 0.71 1.99 -22.79
N SER A 165 1.31 0.82 -22.70
CA SER A 165 0.66 -0.36 -22.11
C SER A 165 1.19 -0.65 -20.71
N PRO A 166 0.44 -1.40 -19.87
CA PRO A 166 1.02 -2.13 -18.76
C PRO A 166 2.23 -2.95 -19.22
N GLU A 167 3.16 -3.21 -18.32
CA GLU A 167 4.45 -3.88 -18.57
C GLU A 167 5.45 -3.07 -19.41
N ALA A 168 5.08 -1.88 -19.90
CA ALA A 168 6.03 -1.02 -20.61
C ALA A 168 7.17 -0.60 -19.68
N LYS A 169 8.39 -0.65 -20.22
CA LYS A 169 9.63 -0.25 -19.54
C LYS A 169 10.10 1.12 -20.02
N LEU A 170 10.15 2.08 -19.11
CA LEU A 170 10.70 3.40 -19.37
C LEU A 170 12.08 3.52 -18.74
N LEU A 171 13.12 3.66 -19.55
CA LEU A 171 14.51 3.74 -19.06
C LEU A 171 14.74 5.00 -18.23
N ALA A 172 15.75 4.97 -17.35
CA ALA A 172 16.13 6.12 -16.52
C ALA A 172 16.41 7.37 -17.37
N GLY A 173 15.84 8.50 -16.98
CA GLY A 173 16.03 9.79 -17.65
C GLY A 173 15.33 9.94 -19.00
N THR A 174 14.68 8.90 -19.53
CA THR A 174 14.00 8.97 -20.83
C THR A 174 12.66 9.70 -20.74
N LYS A 175 12.25 10.29 -21.87
CA LYS A 175 10.96 10.94 -22.09
C LYS A 175 10.25 10.17 -23.20
N GLN A 176 8.96 9.87 -23.00
CA GLN A 176 8.10 9.20 -23.97
C GLN A 176 6.79 9.94 -24.10
N ARG A 177 6.30 10.13 -25.32
CA ARG A 177 4.93 10.52 -25.61
C ARG A 177 4.11 9.27 -25.89
N ALA A 178 2.89 9.25 -25.42
CA ALA A 178 2.01 8.11 -25.59
C ALA A 178 0.55 8.53 -25.51
N THR A 179 -0.33 7.70 -26.04
CA THR A 179 -1.78 7.89 -26.00
C THR A 179 -2.45 6.72 -25.28
N ILE A 180 -3.44 7.03 -24.43
CA ILE A 180 -4.37 6.06 -23.86
C ILE A 180 -5.80 6.42 -24.26
N ILE A 181 -6.66 5.43 -24.34
CA ILE A 181 -8.11 5.62 -24.52
C ILE A 181 -8.80 5.19 -23.23
N VAL A 182 -9.72 6.03 -22.76
CA VAL A 182 -10.52 5.80 -21.56
C VAL A 182 -11.98 6.13 -21.83
N SER A 183 -12.88 5.58 -21.05
CA SER A 183 -14.31 5.87 -21.14
C SER A 183 -14.81 6.60 -19.89
N PHE A 184 -15.72 7.56 -20.07
CA PHE A 184 -16.38 8.20 -18.94
C PHE A 184 -17.88 8.22 -19.14
N LYS A 185 -18.63 7.83 -18.10
CA LYS A 185 -20.10 7.84 -18.11
C LYS A 185 -20.63 9.26 -17.89
N VAL A 186 -20.30 10.14 -18.81
CA VAL A 186 -20.71 11.56 -18.83
C VAL A 186 -21.05 11.97 -20.24
N THR A 187 -21.82 13.06 -20.39
CA THR A 187 -22.08 13.68 -21.70
C THR A 187 -20.82 14.41 -22.19
N LYS A 188 -20.72 14.58 -23.50
CA LYS A 188 -19.65 15.40 -24.12
C LYS A 188 -19.61 16.81 -23.54
N GLN A 189 -20.77 17.42 -23.31
CA GLN A 189 -20.85 18.76 -22.71
C GLN A 189 -20.27 18.77 -21.29
N ALA A 190 -20.59 17.79 -20.43
CA ALA A 190 -20.05 17.70 -19.08
C ALA A 190 -18.54 17.47 -19.10
N PHE A 191 -18.05 16.70 -20.07
CA PHE A 191 -16.61 16.49 -20.28
C PHE A 191 -15.91 17.79 -20.71
N ASP A 192 -16.49 18.55 -21.65
CA ASP A 192 -15.88 19.80 -22.14
C ASP A 192 -15.84 20.89 -21.06
N GLN A 193 -16.84 20.88 -20.14
CA GLN A 193 -16.93 21.79 -18.99
C GLN A 193 -16.21 21.26 -17.74
N ARG A 194 -15.37 20.24 -17.88
CA ARG A 194 -14.67 19.63 -16.74
C ARG A 194 -13.80 20.61 -15.97
N LYS A 195 -13.71 20.42 -14.66
CA LYS A 195 -12.77 21.16 -13.81
C LYS A 195 -11.33 20.64 -13.97
N SER A 196 -11.19 19.31 -14.08
CA SER A 196 -9.87 18.71 -14.22
C SER A 196 -9.94 17.35 -14.92
N LEU A 197 -8.85 17.02 -15.60
CA LEU A 197 -8.56 15.70 -16.12
C LEU A 197 -7.13 15.34 -15.69
N THR A 198 -6.95 14.17 -15.12
CA THR A 198 -5.64 13.69 -14.69
C THR A 198 -5.41 12.27 -15.17
N VAL A 199 -4.15 11.94 -15.44
CA VAL A 199 -3.73 10.56 -15.73
C VAL A 199 -2.82 10.10 -14.60
N ALA A 200 -3.23 9.06 -13.89
CA ALA A 200 -2.47 8.42 -12.84
C ALA A 200 -1.77 7.16 -13.39
N ILE A 201 -0.47 7.16 -13.36
CA ILE A 201 0.38 6.08 -13.82
C ILE A 201 1.01 5.44 -12.59
N GLN A 202 0.68 4.18 -12.32
CA GLN A 202 1.23 3.44 -11.20
C GLN A 202 2.36 2.52 -11.69
N PRO A 203 3.61 2.77 -11.31
CA PRO A 203 4.70 1.82 -11.53
C PRO A 203 4.66 0.67 -10.51
N TYR A 204 5.23 -0.50 -10.86
CA TYR A 204 5.32 -1.65 -9.96
C TYR A 204 6.11 -1.36 -8.68
N ASP A 205 7.22 -0.64 -8.81
CA ASP A 205 8.19 -0.43 -7.72
C ASP A 205 7.93 0.84 -6.90
N GLN A 206 6.76 1.45 -7.02
CA GLN A 206 6.47 2.72 -6.36
C GLN A 206 5.13 2.68 -5.61
N ILE A 207 5.15 3.27 -4.42
CA ILE A 207 3.93 3.43 -3.62
C ILE A 207 3.06 4.57 -4.16
N LEU A 208 3.69 5.64 -4.68
CA LEU A 208 2.99 6.81 -5.19
C LEU A 208 2.83 6.75 -6.71
N PRO A 209 1.62 6.98 -7.25
CA PRO A 209 1.42 7.13 -8.68
C PRO A 209 2.07 8.42 -9.20
N ILE A 210 2.44 8.40 -10.46
CA ILE A 210 2.81 9.59 -11.22
C ILE A 210 1.52 10.19 -11.75
N VAL A 211 1.18 11.41 -11.31
CA VAL A 211 -0.05 12.09 -11.72
C VAL A 211 0.29 13.18 -12.73
N LEU A 212 -0.27 13.06 -13.93
CA LEU A 212 -0.17 14.04 -15.02
C LEU A 212 -1.44 14.91 -15.05
N LYS A 213 -1.25 16.19 -15.36
CA LYS A 213 -2.31 17.19 -15.48
C LYS A 213 -2.18 17.96 -16.77
#